data_42cf27e170d653ce5a187a7dd9ff3caa
#
_entry.id   42cf27e170d653ce5a187a7dd9ff3caa
#
_cell.length_a   1.000
_cell.length_b   1.000
_cell.length_c   1.000
_cell.angle_alpha   90.00
_cell.angle_beta   90.00
_cell.angle_gamma   90.00
#
_symmetry.space_group_name_H-M   'P 1'
#
loop_
_entity.id
_entity.type
_entity.pdbx_description
1 polymer ?
#
loop_
_entity_poly.entity_id
_entity_poly.type
_entity_poly.pdbx_seq_one_letter_code
_entity_poly.pdbx_strand_id
1 'polypeptide(L)'
;MRFQIKDLLHISLLSTGIFLFVIDLFIINVSLPTIQHSLQLGNSDTQWIIILYIIGYASLLINAGNAGNHFGKKKLYLIGMAGFTLASLVCGLSTNLYMLLAGRLIQGISSGLMVPQGIALITLLFENKEKKAMALGIYGSIAGIASVIGQLLGGILPDQTWINESWRLIFLINVPIGSLACLAVYRYTPKDQVSGESPRSFMPMVTLFILLMGNIFPLIMGPELQWPLWSLLLLVTAIVLFILFIRKQRALEKMGYPSLLNFSLFNNRVFNLGLLAALAYYMVQDAYFIINSNYLQNQKHYSATMTGIAFVYQGIGYVLASIVVSKLIQRHGKTVVLFGLGIMILGLLSHLIVFNTMLLDPHQVHALFFFYGIGCGSVLPALMTLALKDLPEKLVAVGSAIYLTVQQLSICLGIAFIVGVFLHQKETTFFFWQDISSAYGYATTLSVILLLCVASLITCLPSEKIK
;
A
#
# COMPACT_ATOMS: atom_id res chain seq x y z
N MET A 1 -30.72 7.27 -10.21
CA MET A 1 -30.09 8.12 -11.25
C MET A 1 -29.15 7.27 -12.09
N ARG A 2 -29.17 7.41 -13.42
CA ARG A 2 -28.26 6.68 -14.31
C ARG A 2 -27.10 7.62 -14.75
N PHE A 3 -25.89 7.10 -14.83
CA PHE A 3 -24.77 7.80 -15.49
C PHE A 3 -25.01 7.88 -16.98
N GLN A 4 -24.65 9.02 -17.59
CA GLN A 4 -24.53 9.13 -19.05
C GLN A 4 -23.23 8.44 -19.50
N ILE A 5 -23.16 8.06 -20.77
CA ILE A 5 -21.93 7.45 -21.34
C ILE A 5 -20.70 8.34 -21.12
N LYS A 6 -20.89 9.66 -21.21
CA LYS A 6 -19.85 10.65 -20.97
C LYS A 6 -19.35 10.65 -19.51
N ASP A 7 -20.24 10.47 -18.56
CA ASP A 7 -19.90 10.38 -17.13
C ASP A 7 -19.02 9.13 -16.88
N LEU A 8 -19.43 7.98 -17.42
CA LEU A 8 -18.69 6.73 -17.31
C LEU A 8 -17.30 6.82 -17.96
N LEU A 9 -17.21 7.47 -19.11
CA LEU A 9 -15.94 7.72 -19.78
C LEU A 9 -14.98 8.52 -18.88
N HIS A 10 -15.46 9.62 -18.28
CA HIS A 10 -14.63 10.42 -17.39
C HIS A 10 -14.19 9.65 -16.14
N ILE A 11 -15.11 8.89 -15.51
CA ILE A 11 -14.78 8.05 -14.35
C ILE A 11 -13.71 7.01 -14.74
N SER A 12 -13.88 6.31 -15.87
CA SER A 12 -12.91 5.31 -16.32
C SER A 12 -11.55 5.92 -16.61
N LEU A 13 -11.50 7.05 -17.32
CA LEU A 13 -10.24 7.74 -17.66
C LEU A 13 -9.50 8.23 -16.40
N LEU A 14 -10.22 8.80 -15.45
CA LEU A 14 -9.60 9.29 -14.20
C LEU A 14 -9.24 8.14 -13.24
N SER A 15 -9.89 6.99 -13.38
CA SER A 15 -9.56 5.80 -12.60
C SER A 15 -8.36 5.02 -13.14
N THR A 16 -7.88 5.31 -14.37
CA THR A 16 -6.66 4.65 -14.88
C THR A 16 -5.43 4.97 -14.03
N GLY A 17 -5.39 6.14 -13.38
CA GLY A 17 -4.31 6.49 -12.46
C GLY A 17 -4.24 5.58 -11.24
N ILE A 18 -5.36 5.35 -10.56
CA ILE A 18 -5.40 4.43 -9.41
C ILE A 18 -5.22 2.98 -9.87
N PHE A 19 -5.73 2.62 -11.05
CA PHE A 19 -5.56 1.29 -11.61
C PHE A 19 -4.09 0.95 -11.84
N LEU A 20 -3.33 1.84 -12.50
CA LEU A 20 -1.89 1.67 -12.75
C LEU A 20 -1.09 1.65 -11.44
N PHE A 21 -1.41 2.56 -10.51
CA PHE A 21 -0.76 2.60 -9.19
C PHE A 21 -0.93 1.28 -8.44
N VAL A 22 -2.16 0.77 -8.38
CA VAL A 22 -2.47 -0.44 -7.60
C VAL A 22 -1.94 -1.70 -8.29
N ILE A 23 -2.10 -1.82 -9.62
CA ILE A 23 -1.50 -2.95 -10.35
C ILE A 23 0.01 -3.01 -10.08
N ASP A 24 0.72 -1.91 -10.24
CA ASP A 24 2.17 -1.85 -10.09
C ASP A 24 2.62 -2.20 -8.66
N LEU A 25 1.83 -1.82 -7.65
CA LEU A 25 2.09 -2.18 -6.25
C LEU A 25 1.95 -3.69 -5.99
N PHE A 26 0.93 -4.33 -6.56
CA PHE A 26 0.64 -5.74 -6.29
C PHE A 26 1.36 -6.71 -7.22
N ILE A 27 1.63 -6.32 -8.47
CA ILE A 27 2.33 -7.14 -9.45
C ILE A 27 3.77 -7.46 -9.00
N ILE A 28 4.43 -6.49 -8.36
CA ILE A 28 5.81 -6.63 -7.88
C ILE A 28 5.92 -7.67 -6.76
N ASN A 29 4.92 -7.78 -5.87
CA ASN A 29 4.96 -8.68 -4.72
C ASN A 29 5.10 -10.15 -5.13
N VAL A 30 4.49 -10.55 -6.24
CA VAL A 30 4.58 -11.93 -6.77
C VAL A 30 5.83 -12.13 -7.62
N SER A 31 6.24 -11.08 -8.36
CA SER A 31 7.38 -11.13 -9.29
C SER A 31 8.74 -10.95 -8.62
N LEU A 32 8.76 -10.52 -7.34
CA LEU A 32 9.99 -10.14 -6.64
C LEU A 32 11.04 -11.25 -6.60
N PRO A 33 10.72 -12.54 -6.31
CA PRO A 33 11.69 -13.62 -6.34
C PRO A 33 12.33 -13.80 -7.74
N THR A 34 11.55 -13.69 -8.81
CA THR A 34 12.05 -13.78 -10.18
C THR A 34 13.03 -12.64 -10.52
N ILE A 35 12.71 -11.40 -10.09
CA ILE A 35 13.61 -10.24 -10.26
C ILE A 35 14.90 -10.46 -9.47
N GLN A 36 14.79 -10.94 -8.22
CA GLN A 36 15.93 -11.24 -7.36
C GLN A 36 16.90 -12.20 -8.03
N HIS A 37 16.38 -13.30 -8.56
CA HIS A 37 17.19 -14.29 -9.28
C HIS A 37 17.82 -13.75 -10.57
N SER A 38 17.03 -13.03 -11.37
CA SER A 38 17.49 -12.49 -12.66
C SER A 38 18.62 -11.47 -12.52
N LEU A 39 18.51 -10.56 -11.55
CA LEU A 39 19.50 -9.50 -11.31
C LEU A 39 20.52 -9.86 -10.24
N GLN A 40 20.50 -11.08 -9.69
CA GLN A 40 21.38 -11.59 -8.62
C GLN A 40 21.44 -10.65 -7.40
N LEU A 41 20.24 -10.23 -6.93
CA LEU A 41 20.08 -9.26 -5.86
C LEU A 41 20.20 -9.90 -4.48
N GLY A 42 20.72 -9.13 -3.52
CA GLY A 42 20.66 -9.43 -2.11
C GLY A 42 19.26 -9.28 -1.52
N ASN A 43 19.09 -9.78 -0.30
CA ASN A 43 17.79 -9.71 0.39
C ASN A 43 17.36 -8.27 0.68
N SER A 44 18.28 -7.40 1.09
CA SER A 44 17.97 -5.99 1.33
C SER A 44 17.65 -5.24 0.05
N ASP A 45 18.26 -5.61 -1.09
CA ASP A 45 17.98 -4.99 -2.38
C ASP A 45 16.52 -5.15 -2.80
N THR A 46 15.94 -6.35 -2.53
CA THR A 46 14.54 -6.63 -2.86
C THR A 46 13.57 -5.77 -2.06
N GLN A 47 13.89 -5.46 -0.80
CA GLN A 47 13.07 -4.57 0.02
C GLN A 47 13.07 -3.14 -0.53
N TRP A 48 14.23 -2.65 -1.02
CA TRP A 48 14.36 -1.33 -1.60
C TRP A 48 13.50 -1.13 -2.85
N ILE A 49 13.33 -2.15 -3.69
CA ILE A 49 12.49 -2.08 -4.90
C ILE A 49 11.04 -1.69 -4.55
N ILE A 50 10.53 -2.14 -3.42
CA ILE A 50 9.15 -1.82 -2.98
C ILE A 50 9.14 -0.51 -2.19
N ILE A 51 10.06 -0.35 -1.25
CA ILE A 51 10.05 0.75 -0.28
C ILE A 51 10.26 2.11 -0.95
N LEU A 52 11.17 2.22 -1.94
CA LEU A 52 11.39 3.50 -2.64
C LEU A 52 10.15 3.99 -3.37
N TYR A 53 9.40 3.07 -3.96
CA TYR A 53 8.11 3.38 -4.57
C TYR A 53 7.10 3.93 -3.54
N ILE A 54 6.96 3.24 -2.41
CA ILE A 54 5.99 3.59 -1.37
C ILE A 54 6.37 4.91 -0.70
N ILE A 55 7.65 5.14 -0.37
CA ILE A 55 8.11 6.41 0.23
C ILE A 55 7.96 7.56 -0.75
N GLY A 56 8.29 7.36 -2.03
CA GLY A 56 8.08 8.35 -3.08
C GLY A 56 6.62 8.79 -3.14
N TYR A 57 5.68 7.84 -3.10
CA TYR A 57 4.24 8.09 -3.06
C TYR A 57 3.82 8.81 -1.77
N ALA A 58 4.19 8.27 -0.60
CA ALA A 58 3.77 8.77 0.70
C ALA A 58 4.23 10.21 0.98
N SER A 59 5.42 10.56 0.52
CA SER A 59 6.00 11.90 0.73
C SER A 59 5.20 13.02 0.08
N LEU A 60 4.50 12.73 -1.03
CA LEU A 60 3.70 13.71 -1.76
C LEU A 60 2.22 13.70 -1.38
N LEU A 61 1.72 12.59 -0.83
CA LEU A 61 0.29 12.35 -0.60
C LEU A 61 -0.39 13.47 0.21
N ILE A 62 0.26 13.94 1.29
CA ILE A 62 -0.30 14.94 2.21
C ILE A 62 -0.55 16.28 1.52
N ASN A 63 0.35 16.69 0.62
CA ASN A 63 0.28 18.01 -0.03
C ASN A 63 -0.26 18.00 -1.46
N ALA A 64 -0.53 16.84 -2.00
CA ALA A 64 -0.97 16.69 -3.38
C ALA A 64 -2.26 17.49 -3.68
N GLY A 65 -3.19 17.56 -2.71
CA GLY A 65 -4.40 18.37 -2.85
C GLY A 65 -4.11 19.86 -3.02
N ASN A 66 -3.20 20.42 -2.23
CA ASN A 66 -2.80 21.83 -2.34
C ASN A 66 -2.06 22.12 -3.65
N ALA A 67 -1.17 21.21 -4.05
CA ALA A 67 -0.49 21.29 -5.34
C ALA A 67 -1.49 21.33 -6.51
N GLY A 68 -2.55 20.50 -6.46
CA GLY A 68 -3.63 20.50 -7.45
C GLY A 68 -4.39 21.81 -7.56
N ASN A 69 -4.67 22.46 -6.43
CA ASN A 69 -5.33 23.75 -6.41
C ASN A 69 -4.47 24.86 -7.02
N HIS A 70 -3.14 24.79 -6.84
CA HIS A 70 -2.22 25.81 -7.34
C HIS A 70 -1.79 25.61 -8.80
N PHE A 71 -1.37 24.37 -9.16
CA PHE A 71 -0.84 24.06 -10.49
C PHE A 71 -1.89 23.56 -11.49
N GLY A 72 -3.11 23.28 -11.04
CA GLY A 72 -4.18 22.65 -11.79
C GLY A 72 -4.17 21.13 -11.64
N LYS A 73 -5.32 20.56 -11.26
CA LYS A 73 -5.47 19.12 -10.97
C LYS A 73 -5.24 18.27 -12.22
N LYS A 74 -5.83 18.67 -13.35
CA LYS A 74 -5.63 17.99 -14.64
C LYS A 74 -4.16 17.99 -15.06
N LYS A 75 -3.47 19.14 -14.91
CA LYS A 75 -2.06 19.27 -15.27
C LYS A 75 -1.20 18.34 -14.42
N LEU A 76 -1.38 18.34 -13.10
CA LEU A 76 -0.63 17.44 -12.20
C LEU A 76 -0.95 15.97 -12.43
N TYR A 77 -2.21 15.63 -12.71
CA TYR A 77 -2.59 14.28 -13.09
C TYR A 77 -1.83 13.79 -14.32
N LEU A 78 -1.76 14.62 -15.38
CA LEU A 78 -1.06 14.31 -16.63
C LEU A 78 0.46 14.20 -16.43
N ILE A 79 1.07 15.13 -15.66
CA ILE A 79 2.50 15.07 -15.32
C ILE A 79 2.80 13.78 -14.54
N GLY A 80 1.98 13.43 -13.54
CA GLY A 80 2.12 12.20 -12.79
C GLY A 80 1.97 10.97 -13.67
N MET A 81 0.95 10.92 -14.55
CA MET A 81 0.75 9.78 -15.48
C MET A 81 1.90 9.62 -16.47
N ALA A 82 2.36 10.73 -17.08
CA ALA A 82 3.50 10.69 -18.00
C ALA A 82 4.79 10.26 -17.27
N GLY A 83 5.04 10.81 -16.08
CA GLY A 83 6.19 10.44 -15.24
C GLY A 83 6.16 8.97 -14.83
N PHE A 84 5.00 8.46 -14.41
CA PHE A 84 4.80 7.05 -14.07
C PHE A 84 5.06 6.14 -15.28
N THR A 85 4.53 6.50 -16.45
CA THR A 85 4.70 5.73 -17.69
C THR A 85 6.16 5.67 -18.14
N LEU A 86 6.87 6.81 -18.12
CA LEU A 86 8.28 6.88 -18.44
C LEU A 86 9.14 6.11 -17.41
N ALA A 87 8.84 6.23 -16.15
CA ALA A 87 9.53 5.49 -15.10
C ALA A 87 9.28 3.97 -15.21
N SER A 88 8.07 3.55 -15.61
CA SER A 88 7.77 2.15 -15.91
C SER A 88 8.61 1.63 -17.08
N LEU A 89 8.80 2.44 -18.12
CA LEU A 89 9.70 2.10 -19.20
C LEU A 89 11.15 1.94 -18.73
N VAL A 90 11.63 2.86 -17.88
CA VAL A 90 12.98 2.77 -17.27
C VAL A 90 13.12 1.50 -16.43
N CYS A 91 12.13 1.16 -15.59
CA CYS A 91 12.13 -0.08 -14.81
C CYS A 91 12.17 -1.32 -15.73
N GLY A 92 11.34 -1.36 -16.78
CA GLY A 92 11.29 -2.48 -17.72
C GLY A 92 12.55 -2.65 -18.55
N LEU A 93 13.32 -1.60 -18.78
CA LEU A 93 14.60 -1.60 -19.47
C LEU A 93 15.82 -1.63 -18.55
N SER A 94 15.62 -1.71 -17.22
CA SER A 94 16.70 -1.65 -16.25
C SER A 94 17.66 -2.85 -16.40
N THR A 95 18.96 -2.57 -16.42
CA THR A 95 20.03 -3.57 -16.53
C THR A 95 20.74 -3.82 -15.20
N ASN A 96 20.43 -3.03 -14.20
CA ASN A 96 21.02 -3.13 -12.85
C ASN A 96 20.04 -2.59 -11.79
N LEU A 97 20.36 -2.89 -10.53
CA LEU A 97 19.57 -2.49 -9.37
C LEU A 97 19.36 -0.96 -9.32
N TYR A 98 20.40 -0.17 -9.49
CA TYR A 98 20.31 1.29 -9.29
C TYR A 98 19.35 1.95 -10.29
N MET A 99 19.36 1.50 -11.55
CA MET A 99 18.42 1.97 -12.57
C MET A 99 16.99 1.58 -12.20
N LEU A 100 16.79 0.35 -11.71
CA LEU A 100 15.49 -0.11 -11.24
C LEU A 100 15.01 0.72 -10.03
N LEU A 101 15.86 0.96 -9.04
CA LEU A 101 15.54 1.75 -7.85
C LEU A 101 15.20 3.20 -8.20
N ALA A 102 15.97 3.83 -9.10
CA ALA A 102 15.67 5.18 -9.59
C ALA A 102 14.30 5.23 -10.28
N GLY A 103 14.01 4.26 -11.13
CA GLY A 103 12.70 4.12 -11.77
C GLY A 103 11.57 3.96 -10.75
N ARG A 104 11.75 3.10 -9.74
CA ARG A 104 10.76 2.88 -8.66
C ARG A 104 10.47 4.15 -7.86
N LEU A 105 11.52 4.92 -7.52
CA LEU A 105 11.35 6.20 -6.82
C LEU A 105 10.55 7.19 -7.67
N ILE A 106 10.89 7.32 -8.98
CA ILE A 106 10.16 8.22 -9.89
C ILE A 106 8.72 7.76 -10.07
N GLN A 107 8.45 6.44 -10.20
CA GLN A 107 7.09 5.90 -10.23
C GLN A 107 6.30 6.27 -8.97
N GLY A 108 6.90 6.13 -7.78
CA GLY A 108 6.28 6.49 -6.51
C GLY A 108 5.91 7.97 -6.46
N ILE A 109 6.86 8.87 -6.76
CA ILE A 109 6.64 10.32 -6.83
C ILE A 109 5.53 10.65 -7.83
N SER A 110 5.55 10.04 -9.01
CA SER A 110 4.56 10.25 -10.06
C SER A 110 3.15 9.81 -9.63
N SER A 111 3.06 8.68 -8.93
CA SER A 111 1.81 8.19 -8.35
C SER A 111 1.26 9.14 -7.28
N GLY A 112 2.14 9.70 -6.44
CA GLY A 112 1.80 10.70 -5.42
C GLY A 112 1.23 11.99 -6.02
N LEU A 113 1.64 12.35 -7.24
CA LEU A 113 1.03 13.45 -7.98
C LEU A 113 -0.30 13.05 -8.64
N MET A 114 -0.39 11.85 -9.23
CA MET A 114 -1.50 11.41 -10.06
C MET A 114 -2.74 10.98 -9.26
N VAL A 115 -2.57 10.09 -8.29
CA VAL A 115 -3.70 9.41 -7.62
C VAL A 115 -4.63 10.39 -6.87
N PRO A 116 -4.13 11.32 -6.05
CA PRO A 116 -5.00 12.28 -5.37
C PRO A 116 -5.72 13.22 -6.35
N GLN A 117 -5.10 13.56 -7.49
CA GLN A 117 -5.74 14.41 -8.50
C GLN A 117 -6.87 13.69 -9.23
N GLY A 118 -6.79 12.36 -9.42
CA GLY A 118 -7.89 11.57 -9.95
C GLY A 118 -9.16 11.70 -9.10
N ILE A 119 -9.03 11.54 -7.78
CA ILE A 119 -10.13 11.75 -6.82
C ILE A 119 -10.65 13.18 -6.86
N ALA A 120 -9.74 14.17 -6.86
CA ALA A 120 -10.11 15.58 -6.88
C ALA A 120 -10.85 15.98 -8.17
N LEU A 121 -10.44 15.47 -9.33
CA LEU A 121 -11.11 15.71 -10.61
C LEU A 121 -12.50 15.05 -10.64
N ILE A 122 -12.64 13.82 -10.15
CA ILE A 122 -13.95 13.18 -10.03
C ILE A 122 -14.88 14.00 -9.15
N THR A 123 -14.39 14.51 -8.02
CA THR A 123 -15.20 15.32 -7.10
C THR A 123 -15.62 16.66 -7.69
N LEU A 124 -14.87 17.22 -8.64
CA LEU A 124 -15.21 18.44 -9.37
C LEU A 124 -16.21 18.20 -10.50
N LEU A 125 -16.12 17.05 -11.19
CA LEU A 125 -17.01 16.73 -12.32
C LEU A 125 -18.45 16.40 -11.89
N PHE A 126 -18.64 15.97 -10.64
CA PHE A 126 -19.95 15.57 -10.13
C PHE A 126 -20.37 16.45 -8.94
N GLU A 127 -21.21 17.45 -9.18
CA GLU A 127 -21.74 18.35 -8.14
C GLU A 127 -22.77 17.65 -7.24
N ASN A 128 -23.60 16.77 -7.82
CA ASN A 128 -24.61 16.02 -7.09
C ASN A 128 -23.95 15.01 -6.13
N LYS A 129 -24.31 15.05 -4.84
CA LYS A 129 -23.73 14.22 -3.77
C LYS A 129 -23.87 12.72 -4.05
N GLU A 130 -25.00 12.26 -4.58
CA GLU A 130 -25.23 10.83 -4.87
C GLU A 130 -24.37 10.35 -6.05
N LYS A 131 -24.34 11.13 -7.16
CA LYS A 131 -23.48 10.82 -8.31
C LYS A 131 -22.00 10.82 -7.93
N LYS A 132 -21.57 11.78 -7.11
CA LYS A 132 -20.21 11.84 -6.58
C LYS A 132 -19.86 10.60 -5.78
N ALA A 133 -20.71 10.19 -4.83
CA ALA A 133 -20.51 9.00 -4.02
C ALA A 133 -20.44 7.72 -4.89
N MET A 134 -21.31 7.59 -5.90
CA MET A 134 -21.26 6.49 -6.86
C MET A 134 -19.98 6.50 -7.69
N ALA A 135 -19.54 7.66 -8.19
CA ALA A 135 -18.32 7.77 -8.99
C ALA A 135 -17.06 7.39 -8.18
N LEU A 136 -16.98 7.84 -6.92
CA LEU A 136 -15.91 7.45 -6.00
C LEU A 136 -16.00 5.96 -5.61
N GLY A 137 -17.20 5.39 -5.52
CA GLY A 137 -17.41 3.96 -5.34
C GLY A 137 -16.86 3.13 -6.50
N ILE A 138 -17.10 3.56 -7.75
CA ILE A 138 -16.55 2.92 -8.97
C ILE A 138 -15.01 3.05 -8.96
N TYR A 139 -14.47 4.23 -8.62
CA TYR A 139 -13.03 4.46 -8.49
C TYR A 139 -12.37 3.47 -7.50
N GLY A 140 -12.98 3.30 -6.32
CA GLY A 140 -12.52 2.34 -5.31
C GLY A 140 -12.65 0.88 -5.77
N SER A 141 -13.73 0.53 -6.49
CA SER A 141 -13.91 -0.81 -7.06
C SER A 141 -12.85 -1.14 -8.10
N ILE A 142 -12.48 -0.17 -8.94
CA ILE A 142 -11.39 -0.31 -9.92
C ILE A 142 -10.05 -0.57 -9.20
N ALA A 143 -9.77 0.08 -8.08
CA ALA A 143 -8.59 -0.19 -7.27
C ALA A 143 -8.60 -1.63 -6.72
N GLY A 144 -9.75 -2.12 -6.22
CA GLY A 144 -9.89 -3.49 -5.75
C GLY A 144 -9.67 -4.54 -6.84
N ILE A 145 -10.24 -4.32 -8.04
CA ILE A 145 -10.04 -5.19 -9.20
C ILE A 145 -8.56 -5.16 -9.64
N ALA A 146 -7.95 -3.98 -9.65
CA ALA A 146 -6.55 -3.79 -10.02
C ALA A 146 -5.59 -4.59 -9.11
N SER A 147 -5.89 -4.71 -7.81
CA SER A 147 -5.06 -5.49 -6.90
C SER A 147 -5.07 -6.99 -7.24
N VAL A 148 -6.22 -7.55 -7.58
CA VAL A 148 -6.35 -8.96 -7.99
C VAL A 148 -5.67 -9.21 -9.34
N ILE A 149 -5.91 -8.32 -10.32
CA ILE A 149 -5.25 -8.39 -11.63
C ILE A 149 -3.73 -8.26 -11.49
N GLY A 150 -3.25 -7.34 -10.64
CA GLY A 150 -1.83 -7.16 -10.39
C GLY A 150 -1.16 -8.43 -9.86
N GLN A 151 -1.76 -9.09 -8.88
CA GLN A 151 -1.26 -10.36 -8.35
C GLN A 151 -1.23 -11.48 -9.40
N LEU A 152 -2.29 -11.59 -10.20
CA LEU A 152 -2.37 -12.58 -11.28
C LEU A 152 -1.31 -12.33 -12.36
N LEU A 153 -1.19 -11.10 -12.83
CA LEU A 153 -0.20 -10.71 -13.84
C LEU A 153 1.24 -10.83 -13.31
N GLY A 154 1.44 -10.52 -12.02
CA GLY A 154 2.72 -10.71 -11.33
C GLY A 154 3.18 -12.17 -11.27
N GLY A 155 2.24 -13.10 -11.34
CA GLY A 155 2.55 -14.52 -11.52
C GLY A 155 2.76 -14.91 -12.97
N ILE A 156 1.81 -14.56 -13.87
CA ILE A 156 1.79 -15.03 -15.25
C ILE A 156 2.93 -14.42 -16.09
N LEU A 157 3.20 -13.13 -15.97
CA LEU A 157 4.16 -12.46 -16.83
C LEU A 157 5.60 -12.93 -16.63
N PRO A 158 6.12 -13.14 -15.41
CA PRO A 158 7.48 -13.65 -15.22
C PRO A 158 7.72 -15.06 -15.74
N ASP A 159 6.68 -15.89 -15.78
CA ASP A 159 6.78 -17.28 -16.27
C ASP A 159 6.72 -17.40 -17.80
N GLN A 160 6.59 -16.28 -18.54
CA GLN A 160 6.57 -16.30 -20.02
C GLN A 160 7.95 -16.62 -20.59
N THR A 161 7.98 -17.38 -21.69
CA THR A 161 9.22 -17.81 -22.35
C THR A 161 9.54 -17.06 -23.65
N TRP A 162 8.67 -16.14 -24.06
CA TRP A 162 8.81 -15.41 -25.34
C TRP A 162 9.85 -14.29 -25.32
N ILE A 163 10.24 -13.83 -24.12
CA ILE A 163 11.25 -12.79 -23.93
C ILE A 163 12.23 -13.26 -22.86
N ASN A 164 13.51 -13.05 -23.09
CA ASN A 164 14.50 -13.19 -22.03
C ASN A 164 14.19 -12.20 -20.92
N GLU A 165 14.29 -12.63 -19.66
CA GLU A 165 13.97 -11.81 -18.48
C GLU A 165 12.51 -11.28 -18.51
N SER A 166 11.56 -12.18 -18.66
CA SER A 166 10.12 -11.89 -18.80
C SER A 166 9.50 -11.11 -17.63
N TRP A 167 10.17 -11.04 -16.47
CA TRP A 167 9.79 -10.15 -15.36
C TRP A 167 9.69 -8.68 -15.79
N ARG A 168 10.41 -8.26 -16.84
CA ARG A 168 10.36 -6.89 -17.38
C ARG A 168 8.97 -6.51 -17.87
N LEU A 169 8.17 -7.49 -18.29
CA LEU A 169 6.80 -7.30 -18.75
C LEU A 169 5.89 -6.68 -17.70
N ILE A 170 6.16 -6.93 -16.39
CA ILE A 170 5.35 -6.35 -15.33
C ILE A 170 5.39 -4.82 -15.31
N PHE A 171 6.50 -4.22 -15.75
CA PHE A 171 6.65 -2.78 -15.89
C PHE A 171 6.22 -2.30 -17.28
N LEU A 172 6.61 -3.02 -18.34
CA LEU A 172 6.35 -2.64 -19.71
C LEU A 172 4.85 -2.62 -20.05
N ILE A 173 4.01 -3.43 -19.40
CA ILE A 173 2.56 -3.41 -19.55
C ILE A 173 1.94 -2.05 -19.20
N ASN A 174 2.55 -1.31 -18.28
CA ASN A 174 2.09 0.01 -17.88
C ASN A 174 2.31 1.06 -18.99
N VAL A 175 3.27 0.84 -19.91
CA VAL A 175 3.65 1.82 -20.92
C VAL A 175 2.53 2.08 -21.93
N PRO A 176 1.97 1.07 -22.62
CA PRO A 176 0.85 1.30 -23.55
C PRO A 176 -0.39 1.82 -22.82
N ILE A 177 -0.72 1.29 -21.64
CA ILE A 177 -1.91 1.69 -20.88
C ILE A 177 -1.77 3.16 -20.46
N GLY A 178 -0.64 3.53 -19.84
CA GLY A 178 -0.39 4.89 -19.36
C GLY A 178 -0.30 5.91 -20.50
N SER A 179 0.31 5.55 -21.64
CA SER A 179 0.39 6.42 -22.83
C SER A 179 -0.99 6.72 -23.40
N LEU A 180 -1.81 5.68 -23.60
CA LEU A 180 -3.18 5.84 -24.08
C LEU A 180 -4.05 6.63 -23.11
N ALA A 181 -3.94 6.34 -21.81
CA ALA A 181 -4.67 7.05 -20.78
C ALA A 181 -4.26 8.53 -20.71
N CYS A 182 -2.96 8.84 -20.80
CA CYS A 182 -2.45 10.21 -20.81
C CYS A 182 -3.03 11.01 -21.96
N LEU A 183 -3.00 10.44 -23.19
CA LEU A 183 -3.58 11.07 -24.38
C LEU A 183 -5.10 11.25 -24.24
N ALA A 184 -5.81 10.24 -23.75
CA ALA A 184 -7.26 10.30 -23.59
C ALA A 184 -7.67 11.31 -22.52
N VAL A 185 -7.00 11.37 -21.37
CA VAL A 185 -7.25 12.38 -20.31
C VAL A 185 -6.93 13.78 -20.84
N TYR A 186 -5.84 13.96 -21.57
CA TYR A 186 -5.51 15.23 -22.20
C TYR A 186 -6.64 15.72 -23.11
N ARG A 187 -7.19 14.83 -23.96
CA ARG A 187 -8.20 15.15 -24.98
C ARG A 187 -9.60 15.32 -24.43
N TYR A 188 -10.04 14.44 -23.52
CA TYR A 188 -11.45 14.32 -23.15
C TYR A 188 -11.80 14.90 -21.78
N THR A 189 -10.82 15.08 -20.85
CA THR A 189 -11.11 15.69 -19.54
C THR A 189 -11.10 17.19 -19.66
N PRO A 190 -12.10 17.92 -19.12
CA PRO A 190 -12.14 19.38 -19.15
C PRO A 190 -10.98 20.00 -18.37
N LYS A 191 -10.61 21.23 -18.69
CA LYS A 191 -9.64 22.01 -17.91
C LYS A 191 -10.30 22.40 -16.60
N ASP A 192 -9.55 22.32 -15.50
CA ASP A 192 -9.96 22.80 -14.20
C ASP A 192 -9.50 24.26 -13.96
N GLN A 193 -10.20 24.94 -13.09
CA GLN A 193 -9.81 26.30 -12.67
C GLN A 193 -8.71 26.21 -11.61
N VAL A 194 -7.69 27.03 -11.78
CA VAL A 194 -6.58 27.17 -10.84
C VAL A 194 -6.98 28.25 -9.83
N SER A 195 -6.97 27.93 -8.54
CA SER A 195 -7.12 28.95 -7.50
C SER A 195 -5.79 29.73 -7.40
N GLY A 196 -5.85 31.05 -7.43
CA GLY A 196 -4.67 31.93 -7.36
C GLY A 196 -3.98 31.97 -5.99
N GLU A 197 -4.16 30.96 -5.15
CA GLU A 197 -3.50 30.84 -3.85
C GLU A 197 -2.00 30.60 -4.01
N SER A 198 -1.21 31.24 -3.16
CA SER A 198 0.25 31.05 -3.16
C SER A 198 0.63 29.58 -2.91
N PRO A 199 1.64 29.04 -3.63
CA PRO A 199 2.08 27.67 -3.43
C PRO A 199 2.60 27.50 -2.00
N ARG A 200 2.13 26.46 -1.32
CA ARG A 200 2.75 26.05 -0.06
C ARG A 200 4.15 25.51 -0.37
N SER A 201 5.10 25.81 0.50
CA SER A 201 6.48 25.36 0.35
C SER A 201 6.54 23.82 0.18
N PHE A 202 7.34 23.35 -0.77
CA PHE A 202 7.67 21.92 -0.93
C PHE A 202 8.70 21.43 0.09
N MET A 203 9.38 22.33 0.80
CA MET A 203 10.44 21.98 1.74
C MET A 203 10.00 20.99 2.85
N PRO A 204 8.80 21.13 3.46
CA PRO A 204 8.34 20.13 4.46
C PRO A 204 8.20 18.71 3.90
N MET A 205 7.84 18.55 2.61
CA MET A 205 7.76 17.23 1.97
C MET A 205 9.13 16.62 1.74
N VAL A 206 10.07 17.42 1.23
CA VAL A 206 11.46 16.98 1.03
C VAL A 206 12.07 16.59 2.38
N THR A 207 11.82 17.40 3.41
CA THR A 207 12.26 17.08 4.77
C THR A 207 11.64 15.78 5.27
N LEU A 208 10.34 15.58 5.08
CA LEU A 208 9.66 14.35 5.46
C LEU A 208 10.26 13.13 4.72
N PHE A 209 10.47 13.23 3.40
CA PHE A 209 11.10 12.18 2.61
C PHE A 209 12.49 11.80 3.16
N ILE A 210 13.34 12.79 3.41
CA ILE A 210 14.70 12.57 3.95
C ILE A 210 14.62 11.89 5.33
N LEU A 211 13.73 12.35 6.20
CA LEU A 211 13.56 11.78 7.53
C LEU A 211 13.03 10.35 7.48
N LEU A 212 12.10 10.05 6.58
CA LEU A 212 11.61 8.68 6.38
C LEU A 212 12.73 7.77 5.85
N MET A 213 13.49 8.23 4.87
CA MET A 213 14.65 7.49 4.37
C MET A 213 15.67 7.25 5.49
N GLY A 214 15.99 8.27 6.29
CA GLY A 214 16.90 8.16 7.42
C GLY A 214 16.46 7.17 8.50
N ASN A 215 15.15 6.97 8.69
CA ASN A 215 14.63 5.97 9.61
C ASN A 215 14.59 4.55 9.01
N ILE A 216 14.22 4.43 7.73
CA ILE A 216 14.01 3.13 7.10
C ILE A 216 15.33 2.51 6.63
N PHE A 217 16.27 3.33 6.16
CA PHE A 217 17.57 2.86 5.67
C PHE A 217 18.30 1.98 6.70
N PRO A 218 18.51 2.40 7.95
CA PRO A 218 19.22 1.57 8.93
C PRO A 218 18.41 0.33 9.35
N LEU A 219 17.08 0.34 9.23
CA LEU A 219 16.24 -0.82 9.54
C LEU A 219 16.39 -1.93 8.49
N ILE A 220 16.65 -1.58 7.23
CA ILE A 220 16.86 -2.55 6.14
C ILE A 220 18.31 -3.04 6.11
N MET A 221 19.26 -2.10 6.16
CA MET A 221 20.69 -2.44 6.03
C MET A 221 21.31 -2.94 7.34
N GLY A 222 20.72 -2.59 8.48
CA GLY A 222 21.22 -2.99 9.78
C GLY A 222 21.34 -4.51 9.96
N PRO A 223 20.31 -5.30 9.71
CA PRO A 223 20.38 -6.77 9.80
C PRO A 223 21.44 -7.37 8.89
N GLU A 224 21.57 -6.90 7.64
CA GLU A 224 22.54 -7.38 6.67
C GLU A 224 23.98 -7.09 7.10
N LEU A 225 24.22 -5.92 7.68
CA LEU A 225 25.52 -5.45 8.13
C LEU A 225 25.81 -5.77 9.60
N GLN A 226 24.98 -6.61 10.26
CA GLN A 226 25.11 -6.98 11.67
C GLN A 226 25.07 -5.79 12.63
N TRP A 227 24.24 -4.79 12.34
CA TRP A 227 23.99 -3.60 13.15
C TRP A 227 25.26 -2.81 13.53
N PRO A 228 26.03 -2.31 12.56
CA PRO A 228 27.20 -1.50 12.86
C PRO A 228 26.79 -0.23 13.63
N LEU A 229 27.70 0.29 14.46
CA LEU A 229 27.41 1.44 15.33
C LEU A 229 26.85 2.66 14.57
N TRP A 230 27.32 2.90 13.35
CA TRP A 230 26.83 4.01 12.52
C TRP A 230 25.34 3.85 12.14
N SER A 231 24.86 2.63 11.92
CA SER A 231 23.44 2.38 11.58
C SER A 231 22.52 2.66 12.76
N LEU A 232 22.94 2.29 13.98
CA LEU A 232 22.21 2.60 15.21
C LEU A 232 22.22 4.12 15.50
N LEU A 233 23.34 4.79 15.32
CA LEU A 233 23.46 6.24 15.47
C LEU A 233 22.59 6.97 14.44
N LEU A 234 22.57 6.51 13.20
CA LEU A 234 21.71 7.08 12.14
C LEU A 234 20.23 6.92 12.50
N LEU A 235 19.84 5.74 12.96
CA LEU A 235 18.44 5.46 13.37
C LEU A 235 18.01 6.38 14.52
N VAL A 236 18.80 6.45 15.58
CA VAL A 236 18.51 7.33 16.73
C VAL A 236 18.44 8.79 16.29
N THR A 237 19.40 9.24 15.49
CA THR A 237 19.43 10.63 14.99
C THR A 237 18.21 10.93 14.12
N ALA A 238 17.84 10.03 13.22
CA ALA A 238 16.68 10.19 12.35
C ALA A 238 15.38 10.22 13.16
N ILE A 239 15.24 9.39 14.18
CA ILE A 239 14.07 9.41 15.11
C ILE A 239 14.00 10.77 15.83
N VAL A 240 15.12 11.25 16.39
CA VAL A 240 15.16 12.55 17.07
C VAL A 240 14.79 13.68 16.12
N LEU A 241 15.36 13.72 14.92
CA LEU A 241 15.05 14.72 13.91
C LEU A 241 13.59 14.65 13.45
N PHE A 242 13.02 13.44 13.33
CA PHE A 242 11.60 13.26 13.02
C PHE A 242 10.70 13.84 14.13
N ILE A 243 11.02 13.59 15.40
CA ILE A 243 10.29 14.18 16.53
C ILE A 243 10.41 15.70 16.52
N LEU A 244 11.61 16.26 16.27
CA LEU A 244 11.81 17.70 16.18
C LEU A 244 11.04 18.30 14.99
N PHE A 245 10.99 17.63 13.86
CA PHE A 245 10.19 18.03 12.70
C PHE A 245 8.70 18.11 13.06
N ILE A 246 8.14 17.09 13.71
CA ILE A 246 6.74 17.08 14.15
C ILE A 246 6.47 18.21 15.16
N ARG A 247 7.38 18.43 16.12
CA ARG A 247 7.26 19.56 17.09
C ARG A 247 7.28 20.91 16.37
N LYS A 248 8.14 21.10 15.38
CA LYS A 248 8.19 22.32 14.56
C LYS A 248 6.89 22.52 13.78
N GLN A 249 6.35 21.47 13.14
CA GLN A 249 5.07 21.57 12.42
C GLN A 249 3.92 21.95 13.36
N ARG A 250 3.88 21.38 14.57
CA ARG A 250 2.89 21.74 15.60
C ARG A 250 3.04 23.18 16.09
N ALA A 251 4.26 23.68 16.22
CA ALA A 251 4.51 25.06 16.59
C ALA A 251 4.06 26.05 15.51
N LEU A 252 4.32 25.75 14.24
CA LEU A 252 3.85 26.55 13.08
C LEU A 252 2.33 26.63 13.07
N GLU A 253 1.61 25.53 13.26
CA GLU A 253 0.15 25.53 13.31
C GLU A 253 -0.38 26.41 14.45
N LYS A 254 0.21 26.32 15.65
CA LYS A 254 -0.17 27.17 16.79
C LYS A 254 0.05 28.66 16.55
N MET A 255 1.04 29.02 15.73
CA MET A 255 1.32 30.41 15.32
C MET A 255 0.44 30.87 14.15
N GLY A 256 -0.46 30.01 13.64
CA GLY A 256 -1.32 30.32 12.48
C GLY A 256 -0.62 30.19 11.12
N TYR A 257 0.61 29.66 11.08
CA TYR A 257 1.31 29.42 9.83
C TYR A 257 0.87 28.08 9.20
N PRO A 258 0.96 27.95 7.87
CA PRO A 258 0.66 26.70 7.20
C PRO A 258 1.54 25.56 7.71
N SER A 259 0.93 24.54 8.28
CA SER A 259 1.59 23.30 8.70
C SER A 259 1.27 22.16 7.73
N LEU A 260 2.13 21.11 7.72
CA LEU A 260 1.93 19.92 6.91
C LEU A 260 0.71 19.11 7.40
N LEU A 261 0.51 19.07 8.71
CA LEU A 261 -0.52 18.28 9.39
C LEU A 261 -1.45 19.19 10.19
N ASN A 262 -2.72 18.86 10.27
CA ASN A 262 -3.65 19.47 11.22
C ASN A 262 -3.60 18.71 12.54
N PHE A 263 -2.91 19.28 13.54
CA PHE A 263 -2.68 18.62 14.83
C PHE A 263 -3.92 18.59 15.72
N SER A 264 -4.97 19.35 15.42
CA SER A 264 -6.24 19.29 16.16
C SER A 264 -6.89 17.90 16.07
N LEU A 265 -6.64 17.16 14.99
CA LEU A 265 -7.12 15.79 14.78
C LEU A 265 -6.59 14.81 15.84
N PHE A 266 -5.35 15.00 16.30
CA PHE A 266 -4.73 14.15 17.31
C PHE A 266 -5.26 14.36 18.74
N ASN A 267 -6.15 15.34 18.93
CA ASN A 267 -6.91 15.47 20.18
C ASN A 267 -8.06 14.44 20.28
N ASN A 268 -8.44 13.83 19.15
CA ASN A 268 -9.48 12.80 19.11
C ASN A 268 -8.88 11.43 19.44
N ARG A 269 -9.29 10.84 20.57
CA ARG A 269 -8.81 9.53 21.04
C ARG A 269 -9.14 8.41 20.05
N VAL A 270 -10.33 8.42 19.44
CA VAL A 270 -10.78 7.38 18.50
C VAL A 270 -9.92 7.43 17.24
N PHE A 271 -9.63 8.61 16.72
CA PHE A 271 -8.75 8.79 15.59
C PHE A 271 -7.34 8.25 15.88
N ASN A 272 -6.76 8.59 17.05
CA ASN A 272 -5.42 8.12 17.42
C ASN A 272 -5.35 6.60 17.57
N LEU A 273 -6.34 5.97 18.23
CA LEU A 273 -6.42 4.51 18.36
C LEU A 273 -6.59 3.85 16.99
N GLY A 274 -7.41 4.45 16.11
CA GLY A 274 -7.59 4.00 14.74
C GLY A 274 -6.31 4.09 13.91
N LEU A 275 -5.51 5.15 14.06
CA LEU A 275 -4.21 5.28 13.40
C LEU A 275 -3.20 4.24 13.90
N LEU A 276 -3.14 3.98 15.22
CA LEU A 276 -2.27 2.96 15.79
C LEU A 276 -2.68 1.55 15.34
N ALA A 277 -3.99 1.29 15.29
CA ALA A 277 -4.51 0.03 14.76
C ALA A 277 -4.17 -0.14 13.27
N ALA A 278 -4.32 0.93 12.47
CA ALA A 278 -3.93 0.94 11.06
C ALA A 278 -2.42 0.69 10.89
N LEU A 279 -1.58 1.33 11.73
CA LEU A 279 -0.13 1.13 11.69
C LEU A 279 0.21 -0.36 11.87
N ALA A 280 -0.28 -1.00 12.92
CA ALA A 280 0.01 -2.41 13.17
C ALA A 280 -0.60 -3.34 12.09
N TYR A 281 -1.82 -3.06 11.62
CA TYR A 281 -2.49 -3.85 10.60
C TYR A 281 -1.75 -3.84 9.25
N TYR A 282 -1.40 -2.65 8.76
CA TYR A 282 -0.76 -2.54 7.44
C TYR A 282 0.70 -3.00 7.44
N MET A 283 1.37 -3.05 8.59
CA MET A 283 2.66 -3.75 8.71
C MET A 283 2.54 -5.22 8.34
N VAL A 284 1.46 -5.88 8.78
CA VAL A 284 1.23 -7.31 8.50
C VAL A 284 0.76 -7.54 7.07
N GLN A 285 -0.14 -6.68 6.58
CA GLN A 285 -0.85 -6.90 5.32
C GLN A 285 0.07 -7.05 4.11
N ASP A 286 1.02 -6.13 3.94
CA ASP A 286 1.92 -6.16 2.79
C ASP A 286 3.09 -7.12 3.00
N ALA A 287 3.58 -7.25 4.24
CA ALA A 287 4.57 -8.29 4.58
C ALA A 287 4.06 -9.70 4.26
N TYR A 288 2.77 -9.97 4.47
CA TYR A 288 2.13 -11.24 4.14
C TYR A 288 2.32 -11.61 2.65
N PHE A 289 2.10 -10.66 1.73
CA PHE A 289 2.27 -10.93 0.29
C PHE A 289 3.72 -11.30 -0.05
N ILE A 290 4.67 -10.54 0.45
CA ILE A 290 6.11 -10.72 0.14
C ILE A 290 6.61 -12.04 0.72
N ILE A 291 6.29 -12.33 1.99
CA ILE A 291 6.74 -13.54 2.68
C ILE A 291 6.15 -14.77 2.01
N ASN A 292 4.84 -14.79 1.74
CA ASN A 292 4.22 -15.97 1.13
C ASN A 292 4.66 -16.15 -0.33
N SER A 293 4.85 -15.07 -1.10
CA SER A 293 5.40 -15.15 -2.45
C SER A 293 6.80 -15.76 -2.45
N ASN A 294 7.67 -15.26 -1.58
CA ASN A 294 9.05 -15.74 -1.46
C ASN A 294 9.08 -17.20 -0.95
N TYR A 295 8.30 -17.53 0.07
CA TYR A 295 8.25 -18.86 0.66
C TYR A 295 7.74 -19.92 -0.33
N LEU A 296 6.64 -19.62 -1.03
CA LEU A 296 6.08 -20.54 -2.03
C LEU A 296 7.04 -20.78 -3.21
N GLN A 297 7.67 -19.70 -3.72
CA GLN A 297 8.54 -19.82 -4.89
C GLN A 297 9.91 -20.40 -4.54
N ASN A 298 10.59 -19.89 -3.51
CA ASN A 298 11.97 -20.27 -3.20
C ASN A 298 12.09 -21.54 -2.34
N GLN A 299 11.13 -21.81 -1.44
CA GLN A 299 11.22 -22.95 -0.52
C GLN A 299 10.29 -24.12 -0.93
N LYS A 300 9.11 -23.82 -1.46
CA LYS A 300 8.15 -24.85 -1.90
C LYS A 300 8.13 -25.06 -3.41
N HIS A 301 9.01 -24.37 -4.16
CA HIS A 301 9.21 -24.51 -5.61
C HIS A 301 7.94 -24.31 -6.46
N TYR A 302 7.01 -23.48 -5.99
CA TYR A 302 5.88 -23.04 -6.80
C TYR A 302 6.37 -22.12 -7.91
N SER A 303 5.76 -22.23 -9.10
CA SER A 303 5.98 -21.21 -10.14
C SER A 303 5.37 -19.86 -9.71
N ALA A 304 5.83 -18.77 -10.33
CA ALA A 304 5.24 -17.46 -10.11
C ALA A 304 3.73 -17.46 -10.45
N THR A 305 3.33 -18.17 -11.53
CA THR A 305 1.92 -18.34 -11.92
C THR A 305 1.10 -19.04 -10.82
N MET A 306 1.58 -20.15 -10.27
CA MET A 306 0.87 -20.87 -9.19
C MET A 306 0.72 -19.99 -7.95
N THR A 307 1.75 -19.23 -7.61
CA THR A 307 1.72 -18.25 -6.50
C THR A 307 0.71 -17.13 -6.78
N GLY A 308 0.71 -16.57 -7.98
CA GLY A 308 -0.26 -15.54 -8.39
C GLY A 308 -1.71 -16.04 -8.32
N ILE A 309 -1.98 -17.27 -8.75
CA ILE A 309 -3.31 -17.91 -8.63
C ILE A 309 -3.73 -18.04 -7.16
N ALA A 310 -2.84 -18.44 -6.26
CA ALA A 310 -3.15 -18.51 -4.83
C ALA A 310 -3.60 -17.14 -4.29
N PHE A 311 -2.94 -16.06 -4.68
CA PHE A 311 -3.35 -14.69 -4.31
C PHE A 311 -4.67 -14.25 -4.95
N VAL A 312 -5.04 -14.77 -6.14
CA VAL A 312 -6.38 -14.52 -6.70
C VAL A 312 -7.47 -15.07 -5.78
N TYR A 313 -7.29 -16.28 -5.21
CA TYR A 313 -8.23 -16.82 -4.22
C TYR A 313 -8.33 -15.92 -2.97
N GLN A 314 -7.23 -15.35 -2.50
CA GLN A 314 -7.25 -14.34 -1.44
C GLN A 314 -8.06 -13.09 -1.87
N GLY A 315 -7.84 -12.60 -3.09
CA GLY A 315 -8.58 -11.48 -3.65
C GLY A 315 -10.09 -11.74 -3.75
N ILE A 316 -10.49 -12.94 -4.14
CA ILE A 316 -11.91 -13.36 -4.18
C ILE A 316 -12.51 -13.33 -2.76
N GLY A 317 -11.82 -13.92 -1.78
CA GLY A 317 -12.24 -13.90 -0.37
C GLY A 317 -12.40 -12.47 0.16
N TYR A 318 -11.43 -11.60 -0.16
CA TYR A 318 -11.46 -10.17 0.18
C TYR A 318 -12.70 -9.46 -0.40
N VAL A 319 -12.96 -9.62 -1.70
CA VAL A 319 -14.08 -8.95 -2.38
C VAL A 319 -15.42 -9.41 -1.80
N LEU A 320 -15.63 -10.72 -1.64
CA LEU A 320 -16.86 -11.27 -1.07
C LEU A 320 -17.11 -10.75 0.35
N ALA A 321 -16.10 -10.77 1.20
CA ALA A 321 -16.22 -10.27 2.57
C ALA A 321 -16.47 -8.77 2.62
N SER A 322 -15.79 -7.96 1.82
CA SER A 322 -15.91 -6.50 1.81
C SER A 322 -17.32 -6.04 1.44
N ILE A 323 -18.00 -6.74 0.50
CA ILE A 323 -19.39 -6.48 0.11
C ILE A 323 -20.33 -6.71 1.30
N VAL A 324 -20.15 -7.82 2.02
CA VAL A 324 -20.97 -8.15 3.18
C VAL A 324 -20.73 -7.18 4.33
N VAL A 325 -19.45 -6.89 4.59
CA VAL A 325 -19.01 -6.03 5.70
C VAL A 325 -19.47 -4.59 5.52
N SER A 326 -19.53 -4.06 4.30
CA SER A 326 -20.04 -2.71 4.03
C SER A 326 -21.44 -2.46 4.59
N LYS A 327 -22.27 -3.52 4.66
CA LYS A 327 -23.61 -3.48 5.26
C LYS A 327 -23.61 -3.75 6.76
N LEU A 328 -22.72 -4.62 7.23
CA LEU A 328 -22.67 -5.03 8.65
C LEU A 328 -21.99 -4.01 9.55
N ILE A 329 -21.03 -3.24 9.03
CA ILE A 329 -20.26 -2.29 9.83
C ILE A 329 -21.12 -1.20 10.46
N GLN A 330 -22.17 -0.75 9.78
CA GLN A 330 -23.11 0.24 10.29
C GLN A 330 -23.89 -0.27 11.53
N ARG A 331 -24.14 -1.60 11.62
CA ARG A 331 -24.89 -2.22 12.71
C ARG A 331 -24.01 -2.73 13.84
N HIS A 332 -22.86 -3.33 13.51
CA HIS A 332 -22.02 -4.08 14.45
C HIS A 332 -20.65 -3.42 14.69
N GLY A 333 -20.31 -2.34 13.95
CA GLY A 333 -19.12 -1.53 14.19
C GLY A 333 -17.85 -2.35 14.38
N LYS A 334 -17.20 -2.20 15.55
CA LYS A 334 -15.94 -2.85 15.89
C LYS A 334 -15.98 -4.39 15.93
N THR A 335 -17.14 -5.00 16.18
CA THR A 335 -17.27 -6.47 16.25
C THR A 335 -16.94 -7.13 14.92
N VAL A 336 -17.28 -6.48 13.80
CA VAL A 336 -16.94 -6.98 12.46
C VAL A 336 -15.43 -7.02 12.25
N VAL A 337 -14.72 -5.98 12.70
CA VAL A 337 -13.25 -5.93 12.62
C VAL A 337 -12.62 -7.01 13.49
N LEU A 338 -13.10 -7.20 14.73
CA LEU A 338 -12.60 -8.24 15.62
C LEU A 338 -12.80 -9.64 15.06
N PHE A 339 -13.96 -9.90 14.44
CA PHE A 339 -14.23 -11.17 13.75
C PHE A 339 -13.27 -11.38 12.57
N GLY A 340 -13.07 -10.36 11.73
CA GLY A 340 -12.11 -10.41 10.62
C GLY A 340 -10.66 -10.65 11.08
N LEU A 341 -10.22 -10.01 12.16
CA LEU A 341 -8.90 -10.24 12.76
C LEU A 341 -8.77 -11.68 13.27
N GLY A 342 -9.82 -12.22 13.90
CA GLY A 342 -9.86 -13.62 14.31
C GLY A 342 -9.65 -14.58 13.12
N ILE A 343 -10.31 -14.35 11.99
CA ILE A 343 -10.13 -15.14 10.77
C ILE A 343 -8.69 -15.00 10.25
N MET A 344 -8.11 -13.80 10.23
CA MET A 344 -6.72 -13.60 9.79
C MET A 344 -5.72 -14.35 10.68
N ILE A 345 -5.90 -14.28 12.01
CA ILE A 345 -5.03 -14.98 12.98
C ILE A 345 -5.13 -16.49 12.78
N LEU A 346 -6.36 -17.02 12.70
CA LEU A 346 -6.57 -18.45 12.43
C LEU A 346 -5.99 -18.85 11.06
N GLY A 347 -6.13 -18.00 10.05
CA GLY A 347 -5.51 -18.19 8.74
C GLY A 347 -3.98 -18.29 8.84
N LEU A 348 -3.31 -17.38 9.53
CA LEU A 348 -1.85 -17.42 9.72
C LEU A 348 -1.39 -18.68 10.49
N LEU A 349 -2.12 -19.06 11.53
CA LEU A 349 -1.82 -20.28 12.27
C LEU A 349 -2.04 -21.53 11.39
N SER A 350 -3.08 -21.54 10.55
CA SER A 350 -3.33 -22.62 9.59
C SER A 350 -2.24 -22.71 8.52
N HIS A 351 -1.63 -21.59 8.11
CA HIS A 351 -0.45 -21.60 7.22
C HIS A 351 0.72 -22.37 7.85
N LEU A 352 0.99 -22.19 9.15
CA LEU A 352 2.02 -22.95 9.84
C LEU A 352 1.75 -24.45 9.81
N ILE A 353 0.48 -24.86 9.93
CA ILE A 353 0.09 -26.30 9.90
C ILE A 353 0.25 -26.86 8.50
N VAL A 354 -0.32 -26.22 7.50
CA VAL A 354 -0.32 -26.73 6.12
C VAL A 354 1.06 -26.66 5.50
N PHE A 355 1.82 -25.59 5.74
CA PHE A 355 3.16 -25.43 5.17
C PHE A 355 4.21 -26.34 5.83
N ASN A 356 3.87 -26.98 6.94
CA ASN A 356 4.71 -28.03 7.56
C ASN A 356 4.66 -29.37 6.80
N THR A 357 4.08 -29.42 5.62
CA THR A 357 4.08 -30.60 4.76
C THR A 357 5.13 -30.48 3.66
N MET A 358 5.82 -31.56 3.32
CA MET A 358 6.83 -31.56 2.24
C MET A 358 6.20 -31.18 0.90
N LEU A 359 5.05 -31.81 0.59
CA LEU A 359 4.29 -31.56 -0.64
C LEU A 359 3.02 -30.80 -0.29
N LEU A 360 2.89 -29.57 -0.83
CA LEU A 360 1.70 -28.77 -0.66
C LEU A 360 0.63 -29.17 -1.67
N ASP A 361 -0.56 -29.49 -1.19
CA ASP A 361 -1.75 -29.64 -2.03
C ASP A 361 -2.20 -28.23 -2.48
N PRO A 362 -2.25 -27.94 -3.80
CA PRO A 362 -2.71 -26.65 -4.31
C PRO A 362 -4.10 -26.25 -3.80
N HIS A 363 -5.01 -27.22 -3.64
CA HIS A 363 -6.37 -26.93 -3.13
C HIS A 363 -6.34 -26.43 -1.68
N GLN A 364 -5.48 -26.98 -0.83
CA GLN A 364 -5.31 -26.52 0.54
C GLN A 364 -4.72 -25.12 0.58
N VAL A 365 -3.71 -24.83 -0.26
CA VAL A 365 -3.13 -23.49 -0.39
C VAL A 365 -4.19 -22.48 -0.84
N HIS A 366 -4.97 -22.80 -1.88
CA HIS A 366 -6.05 -21.92 -2.36
C HIS A 366 -7.11 -21.65 -1.27
N ALA A 367 -7.49 -22.68 -0.52
CA ALA A 367 -8.44 -22.53 0.60
C ALA A 367 -7.88 -21.60 1.70
N LEU A 368 -6.62 -21.79 2.10
CA LEU A 368 -5.97 -20.93 3.11
C LEU A 368 -5.97 -19.46 2.70
N PHE A 369 -5.54 -19.18 1.46
CA PHE A 369 -5.49 -17.82 0.95
C PHE A 369 -6.88 -17.21 0.85
N PHE A 370 -7.89 -17.97 0.43
CA PHE A 370 -9.28 -17.52 0.39
C PHE A 370 -9.79 -17.16 1.79
N PHE A 371 -9.58 -17.98 2.81
CA PHE A 371 -9.99 -17.69 4.18
C PHE A 371 -9.26 -16.47 4.76
N TYR A 372 -7.96 -16.37 4.54
CA TYR A 372 -7.21 -15.18 4.94
C TYR A 372 -7.77 -13.92 4.25
N GLY A 373 -8.12 -14.03 2.97
CA GLY A 373 -8.77 -12.97 2.20
C GLY A 373 -10.09 -12.50 2.80
N ILE A 374 -10.93 -13.43 3.30
CA ILE A 374 -12.18 -13.08 4.02
C ILE A 374 -11.87 -12.22 5.25
N GLY A 375 -10.86 -12.59 6.02
CA GLY A 375 -10.41 -11.78 7.15
C GLY A 375 -9.99 -10.37 6.74
N CYS A 376 -9.12 -10.25 5.73
CA CYS A 376 -8.66 -8.96 5.20
C CYS A 376 -9.81 -8.09 4.70
N GLY A 377 -10.76 -8.67 3.93
CA GLY A 377 -11.93 -7.95 3.41
C GLY A 377 -12.89 -7.50 4.50
N SER A 378 -12.86 -8.16 5.66
CA SER A 378 -13.63 -7.76 6.83
C SER A 378 -12.98 -6.63 7.62
N VAL A 379 -11.65 -6.55 7.65
CA VAL A 379 -10.93 -5.55 8.46
C VAL A 379 -10.66 -4.26 7.69
N LEU A 380 -10.11 -4.35 6.48
CA LEU A 380 -9.54 -3.22 5.78
C LEU A 380 -10.51 -2.05 5.55
N PRO A 381 -11.71 -2.22 4.94
CA PRO A 381 -12.64 -1.11 4.74
C PRO A 381 -13.25 -0.62 6.06
N ALA A 382 -13.39 -1.50 7.04
CA ALA A 382 -13.97 -1.20 8.32
C ALA A 382 -13.03 -0.36 9.21
N LEU A 383 -11.73 -0.63 9.17
CA LEU A 383 -10.73 0.03 10.00
C LEU A 383 -10.65 1.53 9.73
N MET A 384 -10.61 1.92 8.44
CA MET A 384 -10.64 3.33 8.05
C MET A 384 -11.92 4.03 8.51
N THR A 385 -13.07 3.37 8.31
CA THR A 385 -14.37 3.91 8.73
C THR A 385 -14.42 4.14 10.24
N LEU A 386 -13.92 3.19 11.03
CA LEU A 386 -13.85 3.32 12.50
C LEU A 386 -12.88 4.43 12.94
N ALA A 387 -11.74 4.57 12.28
CA ALA A 387 -10.77 5.60 12.62
C ALA A 387 -11.32 7.02 12.38
N LEU A 388 -12.14 7.20 11.36
CA LEU A 388 -12.64 8.52 10.95
C LEU A 388 -14.04 8.87 11.50
N LYS A 389 -14.74 7.94 12.17
CA LYS A 389 -16.17 8.05 12.53
C LYS A 389 -16.53 9.29 13.37
N ASP A 390 -15.63 9.70 14.27
CA ASP A 390 -15.88 10.78 15.23
C ASP A 390 -15.25 12.12 14.79
N LEU A 391 -14.77 12.20 13.55
CA LEU A 391 -14.23 13.44 13.02
C LEU A 391 -15.33 14.34 12.47
N PRO A 392 -15.26 15.67 12.71
CA PRO A 392 -16.14 16.64 12.04
C PRO A 392 -16.03 16.55 10.51
N GLU A 393 -17.14 16.70 9.78
CA GLU A 393 -17.16 16.61 8.29
C GLU A 393 -16.05 17.43 7.61
N LYS A 394 -15.78 18.64 8.11
CA LYS A 394 -14.73 19.54 7.59
C LYS A 394 -13.30 18.94 7.70
N LEU A 395 -13.09 18.02 8.63
CA LEU A 395 -11.79 17.43 8.93
C LEU A 395 -11.62 16.00 8.37
N VAL A 396 -12.69 15.36 7.90
CA VAL A 396 -12.66 13.98 7.38
C VAL A 396 -11.67 13.84 6.22
N ALA A 397 -11.65 14.79 5.29
CA ALA A 397 -10.72 14.75 4.15
C ALA A 397 -9.25 14.82 4.59
N VAL A 398 -8.93 15.68 5.56
CA VAL A 398 -7.56 15.80 6.10
C VAL A 398 -7.22 14.57 6.94
N GLY A 399 -8.16 14.08 7.75
CA GLY A 399 -8.01 12.84 8.52
C GLY A 399 -7.75 11.62 7.63
N SER A 400 -8.45 11.51 6.51
CA SER A 400 -8.24 10.45 5.51
C SER A 400 -6.84 10.53 4.88
N ALA A 401 -6.34 11.72 4.56
CA ALA A 401 -4.99 11.88 4.03
C ALA A 401 -3.92 11.46 5.04
N ILE A 402 -4.10 11.80 6.33
CA ILE A 402 -3.20 11.35 7.41
C ILE A 402 -3.27 9.82 7.56
N TYR A 403 -4.48 9.24 7.55
CA TYR A 403 -4.67 7.79 7.63
C TYR A 403 -3.95 7.06 6.50
N LEU A 404 -4.11 7.51 5.25
CA LEU A 404 -3.44 6.94 4.08
C LEU A 404 -1.91 7.11 4.16
N THR A 405 -1.42 8.22 4.72
CA THR A 405 0.02 8.39 4.94
C THR A 405 0.55 7.41 5.99
N VAL A 406 -0.17 7.24 7.11
CA VAL A 406 0.19 6.24 8.13
C VAL A 406 0.15 4.84 7.53
N GLN A 407 -0.83 4.51 6.69
CA GLN A 407 -0.89 3.26 5.95
C GLN A 407 0.40 3.01 5.15
N GLN A 408 0.84 3.97 4.35
CA GLN A 408 2.05 3.80 3.53
C GLN A 408 3.32 3.64 4.38
N LEU A 409 3.43 4.41 5.45
CA LEU A 409 4.55 4.27 6.40
C LEU A 409 4.54 2.91 7.10
N SER A 410 3.37 2.41 7.44
CA SER A 410 3.20 1.08 8.06
C SER A 410 3.66 -0.03 7.13
N ILE A 411 3.37 0.06 5.84
CA ILE A 411 3.84 -0.89 4.82
C ILE A 411 5.38 -0.89 4.80
N CYS A 412 6.02 0.28 4.75
CA CYS A 412 7.48 0.36 4.78
C CYS A 412 8.08 -0.26 6.05
N LEU A 413 7.47 0.03 7.22
CA LEU A 413 7.91 -0.56 8.49
C LEU A 413 7.67 -2.08 8.52
N GLY A 414 6.56 -2.57 7.99
CA GLY A 414 6.27 -4.00 7.88
C GLY A 414 7.30 -4.73 7.03
N ILE A 415 7.67 -4.15 5.89
CA ILE A 415 8.72 -4.69 5.02
C ILE A 415 10.08 -4.66 5.73
N ALA A 416 10.44 -3.56 6.39
CA ALA A 416 11.71 -3.47 7.09
C ALA A 416 11.82 -4.46 8.27
N PHE A 417 10.73 -4.60 9.07
CA PHE A 417 10.75 -5.45 10.27
C PHE A 417 10.34 -6.89 10.00
N ILE A 418 9.13 -7.13 9.48
CA ILE A 418 8.59 -8.49 9.38
C ILE A 418 9.26 -9.25 8.24
N VAL A 419 9.38 -8.62 7.05
CA VAL A 419 10.10 -9.23 5.93
C VAL A 419 11.60 -9.28 6.22
N GLY A 420 12.15 -8.28 6.91
CA GLY A 420 13.54 -8.29 7.38
C GLY A 420 13.84 -9.49 8.29
N VAL A 421 12.96 -9.82 9.25
CA VAL A 421 13.08 -11.03 10.09
C VAL A 421 13.04 -12.28 9.21
N PHE A 422 12.12 -12.35 8.25
CA PHE A 422 12.01 -13.49 7.33
C PHE A 422 13.28 -13.69 6.49
N LEU A 423 13.84 -12.63 5.93
CA LEU A 423 14.96 -12.71 4.98
C LEU A 423 16.34 -12.92 5.64
N HIS A 424 16.51 -12.50 6.90
CA HIS A 424 17.83 -12.51 7.58
C HIS A 424 17.93 -13.57 8.69
N GLN A 425 16.86 -14.29 8.98
CA GLN A 425 16.90 -15.37 9.96
C GLN A 425 17.70 -16.55 9.41
N LYS A 426 18.61 -17.12 10.24
CA LYS A 426 19.33 -18.35 9.88
C LYS A 426 18.35 -19.50 9.72
N GLU A 427 18.59 -20.36 8.75
CA GLU A 427 17.82 -21.59 8.53
C GLU A 427 18.01 -22.56 9.69
N THR A 428 17.02 -22.63 10.55
CA THR A 428 16.88 -23.60 11.64
C THR A 428 15.43 -24.05 11.68
N THR A 429 15.14 -25.17 12.31
CA THR A 429 13.75 -25.62 12.49
C THR A 429 12.99 -24.70 13.44
N PHE A 430 11.71 -24.46 13.18
CA PHE A 430 10.86 -23.60 14.00
C PHE A 430 10.11 -24.42 15.05
N PHE A 431 10.50 -24.31 16.33
CA PHE A 431 9.94 -25.09 17.45
C PHE A 431 9.92 -26.61 17.14
N PHE A 432 8.72 -27.22 17.14
CA PHE A 432 8.49 -28.64 16.85
C PHE A 432 8.18 -28.94 15.35
N TRP A 433 8.26 -27.91 14.47
CA TRP A 433 7.86 -27.99 13.07
C TRP A 433 9.11 -28.25 12.21
N GLN A 434 9.21 -29.45 11.66
CA GLN A 434 10.43 -29.89 10.97
C GLN A 434 10.57 -29.31 9.56
N ASP A 435 9.46 -29.08 8.85
CA ASP A 435 9.44 -28.67 7.45
C ASP A 435 9.20 -27.16 7.25
N ILE A 436 9.00 -26.42 8.34
CA ILE A 436 8.86 -24.96 8.31
C ILE A 436 10.20 -24.34 8.68
N SER A 437 10.70 -23.45 7.82
CA SER A 437 11.87 -22.64 8.17
C SER A 437 11.56 -21.76 9.38
N SER A 438 12.54 -21.63 10.28
CA SER A 438 12.43 -20.73 11.43
C SER A 438 12.07 -19.31 11.02
N ALA A 439 12.60 -18.86 9.88
CA ALA A 439 12.32 -17.55 9.30
C ALA A 439 10.81 -17.31 9.06
N TYR A 440 10.14 -18.27 8.41
CA TYR A 440 8.70 -18.21 8.18
C TYR A 440 7.90 -18.24 9.48
N GLY A 441 8.29 -19.13 10.39
CA GLY A 441 7.65 -19.26 11.69
C GLY A 441 7.73 -18.00 12.54
N TYR A 442 8.90 -17.37 12.65
CA TYR A 442 9.08 -16.11 13.39
C TYR A 442 8.34 -14.96 12.75
N ALA A 443 8.39 -14.80 11.42
CA ALA A 443 7.66 -13.74 10.72
C ALA A 443 6.14 -13.89 10.90
N THR A 444 5.62 -15.12 10.82
CA THR A 444 4.20 -15.41 11.07
C THR A 444 3.81 -15.14 12.51
N THR A 445 4.63 -15.54 13.49
CA THR A 445 4.38 -15.27 14.90
C THR A 445 4.34 -13.77 15.19
N LEU A 446 5.28 -13.00 14.63
CA LEU A 446 5.29 -11.54 14.76
C LEU A 446 4.03 -10.91 14.15
N SER A 447 3.59 -11.42 13.00
CA SER A 447 2.34 -10.99 12.37
C SER A 447 1.12 -11.27 13.25
N VAL A 448 1.04 -12.44 13.87
CA VAL A 448 -0.05 -12.80 14.82
C VAL A 448 -0.04 -11.86 16.04
N ILE A 449 1.13 -11.58 16.62
CA ILE A 449 1.25 -10.64 17.76
C ILE A 449 0.74 -9.26 17.35
N LEU A 450 1.12 -8.74 16.20
CA LEU A 450 0.65 -7.44 15.73
C LEU A 450 -0.86 -7.41 15.50
N LEU A 451 -1.47 -8.48 14.94
CA LEU A 451 -2.93 -8.57 14.79
C LEU A 451 -3.65 -8.64 16.14
N LEU A 452 -3.07 -9.29 17.14
CA LEU A 452 -3.60 -9.28 18.52
C LEU A 452 -3.52 -7.87 19.14
N CYS A 453 -2.44 -7.13 18.87
CA CYS A 453 -2.35 -5.71 19.27
C CYS A 453 -3.44 -4.88 18.60
N VAL A 454 -3.71 -5.08 17.29
CA VAL A 454 -4.83 -4.42 16.59
C VAL A 454 -6.16 -4.75 17.27
N ALA A 455 -6.42 -6.03 17.56
CA ALA A 455 -7.63 -6.45 18.24
C ALA A 455 -7.78 -5.76 19.61
N SER A 456 -6.70 -5.68 20.40
CA SER A 456 -6.69 -4.96 21.68
C SER A 456 -7.02 -3.47 21.52
N LEU A 457 -6.40 -2.78 20.54
CA LEU A 457 -6.68 -1.37 20.25
C LEU A 457 -8.15 -1.15 19.84
N ILE A 458 -8.72 -2.04 19.01
CA ILE A 458 -10.12 -1.99 18.59
C ILE A 458 -11.08 -2.22 19.75
N THR A 459 -10.74 -3.10 20.72
CA THR A 459 -11.59 -3.28 21.92
C THR A 459 -11.66 -2.02 22.77
N CYS A 460 -10.59 -1.21 22.78
CA CYS A 460 -10.55 0.07 23.50
C CYS A 460 -11.40 1.18 22.83
N LEU A 461 -11.89 1.00 21.62
CA LEU A 461 -12.79 1.93 20.97
C LEU A 461 -14.19 1.89 21.60
N PRO A 462 -14.91 3.03 21.72
CA PRO A 462 -16.28 3.05 22.23
C PRO A 462 -17.23 2.20 21.39
N SER A 463 -18.19 1.56 22.06
CA SER A 463 -19.13 0.59 21.45
C SER A 463 -20.32 1.23 20.72
N GLU A 464 -20.32 2.54 20.52
CA GLU A 464 -21.43 3.23 19.89
C GLU A 464 -21.62 2.84 18.42
N LYS A 465 -22.88 2.76 18.00
CA LYS A 465 -23.23 2.53 16.59
C LYS A 465 -22.68 3.68 15.74
N ILE A 466 -22.15 3.35 14.58
CA ILE A 466 -21.75 4.33 13.58
C ILE A 466 -23.02 5.04 13.11
N LYS A 467 -23.10 6.36 13.34
CA LYS A 467 -24.24 7.20 12.91
C LYS A 467 -24.25 7.40 11.41
#